data_ac9f3cea9f46e8cc167d9e09366f5c46
#
_entry.id   ac9f3cea9f46e8cc167d9e09366f5c46
#
_cell.length_a   1.000
_cell.length_b   1.000
_cell.length_c   1.000
_cell.angle_alpha   90.00
_cell.angle_beta   90.00
_cell.angle_gamma   90.00
#
_symmetry.space_group_name_H-M   'P 1'
#
loop_
_entity.id
_entity.type
_entity.pdbx_description
1 polymer ?
#
loop_
_entity_poly.entity_id
_entity_poly.type
_entity_poly.pdbx_seq_one_letter_code
_entity_poly.pdbx_strand_id
1 'polypeptide(L)'
;GASLPQAPVSVTPSPVVRAITTAAPRVHTRGVVTAVISGKGGVGRTVVAINIAAALGEKHPGQVVLVDLSLQYGDVGAALNLPTANSITDLLPENGTADSEVVRQVLTPGPGGTRVLLAPISPELADSISVAHVTSLIETLRREFDFIVIDTPSALNEVSLHTLELADHLVMLTDLSVTGIKNARLTRGVLETLGVDPTRVLVVANHREGSGELDRRGAETFLGARISVEIPFAPEIVAMSVNKAVPFVISSPSAAPSAAVRIVVATIDPVSQSGGDTAPNPVIADPQKKPRRKLSFTR
;
A
#
# COMPACT_ATOMS: atom_id res chain seq x y z
N GLY A 1 25.82 -75.34 7.42
CA GLY A 1 24.95 -74.21 7.16
C GLY A 1 25.63 -73.23 6.22
N ALA A 2 25.21 -73.24 4.94
CA ALA A 2 25.74 -72.29 3.94
C ALA A 2 24.80 -71.08 3.85
N SER A 3 25.36 -69.89 4.09
CA SER A 3 24.65 -68.59 3.88
C SER A 3 24.74 -68.22 2.40
N LEU A 4 23.57 -67.93 1.81
CA LEU A 4 23.46 -67.36 0.47
C LEU A 4 23.77 -65.87 0.47
N PRO A 5 24.44 -65.31 -0.52
CA PRO A 5 24.71 -63.86 -0.62
C PRO A 5 23.48 -63.14 -1.13
N GLN A 6 23.12 -62.07 -0.46
CA GLN A 6 22.09 -61.13 -0.93
C GLN A 6 22.67 -60.20 -2.02
N ALA A 7 21.92 -60.05 -3.12
CA ALA A 7 22.26 -59.13 -4.19
C ALA A 7 21.96 -57.69 -3.80
N PRO A 8 22.76 -56.69 -4.26
CA PRO A 8 22.52 -55.27 -3.95
C PRO A 8 21.32 -54.72 -4.77
N VAL A 9 20.40 -54.09 -4.05
CA VAL A 9 19.29 -53.34 -4.64
C VAL A 9 19.81 -52.04 -5.22
N SER A 10 19.79 -51.93 -6.54
CA SER A 10 20.10 -50.74 -7.28
C SER A 10 18.92 -49.74 -7.22
N VAL A 11 19.05 -48.69 -6.46
CA VAL A 11 18.08 -47.56 -6.43
C VAL A 11 18.51 -46.54 -7.50
N THR A 12 17.80 -46.52 -8.60
CA THR A 12 17.96 -45.49 -9.65
C THR A 12 17.21 -44.20 -9.18
N PRO A 13 17.89 -43.04 -9.06
CA PRO A 13 17.18 -41.78 -8.79
C PRO A 13 16.49 -41.32 -10.08
N SER A 14 15.16 -41.18 -10.05
CA SER A 14 14.38 -40.50 -11.08
C SER A 14 14.72 -39.02 -11.14
N PRO A 15 15.01 -38.44 -12.30
CA PRO A 15 15.22 -36.99 -12.41
C PRO A 15 13.86 -36.28 -12.28
N VAL A 16 13.68 -35.53 -11.22
CA VAL A 16 12.61 -34.54 -11.10
C VAL A 16 12.98 -33.38 -12.01
N VAL A 17 12.55 -33.43 -13.24
CA VAL A 17 12.60 -32.27 -14.14
C VAL A 17 11.53 -31.29 -13.67
N ARG A 18 11.93 -30.30 -12.89
CA ARG A 18 11.11 -29.14 -12.57
C ARG A 18 10.97 -28.34 -13.87
N ALA A 19 9.79 -28.40 -14.49
CA ALA A 19 9.46 -27.55 -15.62
C ALA A 19 9.60 -26.08 -15.20
N ILE A 20 10.61 -25.40 -15.73
CA ILE A 20 10.72 -23.95 -15.68
C ILE A 20 9.65 -23.45 -16.66
N THR A 21 8.49 -23.10 -16.13
CA THR A 21 7.47 -22.41 -16.93
C THR A 21 8.00 -21.02 -17.22
N THR A 22 8.62 -20.85 -18.38
CA THR A 22 8.91 -19.52 -18.92
C THR A 22 7.56 -18.84 -19.17
N ALA A 23 7.23 -17.87 -18.32
CA ALA A 23 6.07 -17.01 -18.53
C ALA A 23 6.23 -16.33 -19.91
N ALA A 24 5.16 -16.34 -20.70
CA ALA A 24 5.13 -15.64 -21.98
C ALA A 24 5.47 -14.16 -21.79
N PRO A 25 6.18 -13.50 -22.74
CA PRO A 25 6.48 -12.09 -22.63
C PRO A 25 5.18 -11.29 -22.56
N ARG A 26 4.93 -10.65 -21.40
CA ARG A 26 3.79 -9.75 -21.22
C ARG A 26 4.07 -8.47 -21.99
N VAL A 27 3.08 -7.95 -22.69
CA VAL A 27 3.08 -6.57 -23.18
C VAL A 27 2.97 -5.72 -21.91
N HIS A 28 4.12 -5.23 -21.41
CA HIS A 28 4.15 -4.36 -20.24
C HIS A 28 3.50 -3.03 -20.59
N THR A 29 2.27 -2.86 -20.18
CA THR A 29 1.75 -1.52 -19.89
C THR A 29 2.57 -1.01 -18.70
N ARG A 30 3.03 0.26 -18.77
CA ARG A 30 3.83 0.90 -17.71
C ARG A 30 3.18 0.70 -16.35
N GLY A 31 3.92 0.19 -15.36
CA GLY A 31 3.42 -0.10 -14.00
C GLY A 31 2.77 1.12 -13.33
N VAL A 32 1.70 0.90 -12.57
CA VAL A 32 0.92 1.93 -11.89
C VAL A 32 1.58 2.31 -10.56
N VAL A 33 1.90 3.58 -10.38
CA VAL A 33 2.46 4.12 -9.14
C VAL A 33 1.36 4.75 -8.29
N THR A 34 1.24 4.28 -7.06
CA THR A 34 0.32 4.82 -6.05
C THR A 34 1.12 5.32 -4.86
N ALA A 35 1.10 6.62 -4.58
CA ALA A 35 1.71 7.19 -3.39
C ALA A 35 0.68 7.41 -2.28
N VAL A 36 1.00 6.95 -1.06
CA VAL A 36 0.18 7.16 0.14
C VAL A 36 0.74 8.37 0.89
N ILE A 37 -0.04 9.42 1.00
CA ILE A 37 0.37 10.73 1.53
C ILE A 37 -0.53 11.19 2.67
N SER A 38 -0.04 12.09 3.49
CA SER A 38 -0.87 12.83 4.46
C SER A 38 -0.19 14.12 4.89
N GLY A 39 -0.97 15.15 5.22
CA GLY A 39 -0.47 16.40 5.80
C GLY A 39 -0.21 16.33 7.31
N LYS A 40 -0.38 15.17 7.94
CA LYS A 40 -0.25 14.99 9.40
C LYS A 40 0.41 13.65 9.71
N GLY A 41 1.34 13.65 10.67
CA GLY A 41 1.91 12.42 11.20
C GLY A 41 0.89 11.61 12.01
N GLY A 42 1.09 10.29 12.10
CA GLY A 42 0.30 9.39 12.94
C GLY A 42 -1.11 9.08 12.46
N VAL A 43 -1.46 9.40 11.20
CA VAL A 43 -2.77 9.04 10.61
C VAL A 43 -2.80 7.63 10.02
N GLY A 44 -1.73 6.84 10.15
CA GLY A 44 -1.69 5.44 9.70
C GLY A 44 -1.22 5.23 8.27
N ARG A 45 -0.44 6.15 7.67
CA ARG A 45 0.07 6.01 6.29
C ARG A 45 0.74 4.67 6.03
N THR A 46 1.78 4.35 6.79
CA THR A 46 2.56 3.11 6.64
C THR A 46 1.67 1.88 6.74
N VAL A 47 0.76 1.85 7.73
CA VAL A 47 -0.18 0.74 7.89
C VAL A 47 -1.09 0.61 6.68
N VAL A 48 -1.61 1.73 6.15
CA VAL A 48 -2.49 1.71 4.97
C VAL A 48 -1.71 1.34 3.71
N ALA A 49 -0.49 1.88 3.51
CA ALA A 49 0.37 1.52 2.38
C ALA A 49 0.69 0.01 2.36
N ILE A 50 1.07 -0.56 3.50
CA ILE A 50 1.31 -2.00 3.67
C ILE A 50 0.06 -2.81 3.28
N ASN A 51 -1.12 -2.41 3.75
CA ASN A 51 -2.35 -3.14 3.49
C ASN A 51 -2.84 -2.99 2.04
N ILE A 52 -2.63 -1.82 1.40
CA ILE A 52 -2.88 -1.64 -0.04
C ILE A 52 -1.96 -2.58 -0.85
N ALA A 53 -0.65 -2.56 -0.56
CA ALA A 53 0.30 -3.42 -1.25
C ALA A 53 -0.02 -4.90 -1.07
N ALA A 54 -0.32 -5.33 0.15
CA ALA A 54 -0.68 -6.72 0.44
C ALA A 54 -1.97 -7.15 -0.28
N ALA A 55 -3.00 -6.29 -0.31
CA ALA A 55 -4.25 -6.60 -1.00
C ALA A 55 -4.10 -6.63 -2.54
N LEU A 56 -3.23 -5.79 -3.10
CA LEU A 56 -2.81 -5.90 -4.52
C LEU A 56 -2.02 -7.19 -4.75
N GLY A 57 -1.09 -7.51 -3.86
CA GLY A 57 -0.26 -8.71 -3.97
C GLY A 57 -1.04 -10.02 -3.92
N GLU A 58 -2.13 -10.10 -3.14
CA GLU A 58 -3.05 -11.25 -3.17
C GLU A 58 -3.71 -11.44 -4.55
N LYS A 59 -3.97 -10.35 -5.29
CA LYS A 59 -4.56 -10.38 -6.62
C LYS A 59 -3.51 -10.57 -7.73
N HIS A 60 -2.34 -9.97 -7.56
CA HIS A 60 -1.26 -9.90 -8.53
C HIS A 60 0.06 -10.40 -7.94
N PRO A 61 0.18 -11.70 -7.58
CA PRO A 61 1.35 -12.23 -6.89
C PRO A 61 2.65 -12.01 -7.67
N GLY A 62 3.64 -11.44 -7.00
CA GLY A 62 4.95 -11.15 -7.59
C GLY A 62 4.99 -9.93 -8.51
N GLN A 63 3.87 -9.22 -8.69
CA GLN A 63 3.76 -8.04 -9.56
C GLN A 63 3.61 -6.72 -8.77
N VAL A 64 3.73 -6.77 -7.46
CA VAL A 64 3.55 -5.62 -6.58
C VAL A 64 4.82 -5.35 -5.79
N VAL A 65 5.27 -4.11 -5.78
CA VAL A 65 6.36 -3.65 -4.91
C VAL A 65 5.86 -2.55 -3.97
N LEU A 66 6.20 -2.68 -2.69
CA LEU A 66 6.02 -1.64 -1.68
C LEU A 66 7.37 -0.96 -1.46
N VAL A 67 7.41 0.36 -1.59
CA VAL A 67 8.61 1.19 -1.41
C VAL A 67 8.45 2.07 -0.19
N ASP A 68 9.37 2.00 0.75
CA ASP A 68 9.43 2.90 1.90
C ASP A 68 10.29 4.13 1.56
N LEU A 69 9.65 5.25 1.26
CA LEU A 69 10.31 6.55 1.05
C LEU A 69 10.30 7.46 2.29
N SER A 70 9.96 6.94 3.46
CA SER A 70 10.21 7.60 4.75
C SER A 70 11.70 7.48 5.11
N LEU A 71 12.57 8.07 4.28
CA LEU A 71 14.00 7.80 4.22
C LEU A 71 14.75 7.93 5.55
N GLN A 72 14.33 8.83 6.45
CA GLN A 72 14.98 9.04 7.75
C GLN A 72 14.47 8.09 8.84
N TYR A 73 13.16 7.77 8.81
CA TYR A 73 12.48 6.99 9.84
C TYR A 73 11.47 6.05 9.19
N GLY A 74 11.95 5.14 8.34
CA GLY A 74 11.11 4.17 7.67
C GLY A 74 10.61 3.08 8.61
N ASP A 75 9.30 2.86 8.63
CA ASP A 75 8.63 1.95 9.54
C ASP A 75 8.15 0.65 8.86
N VAL A 76 8.21 0.54 7.53
CA VAL A 76 7.73 -0.64 6.81
C VAL A 76 8.46 -1.91 7.24
N GLY A 77 9.79 -1.85 7.33
CA GLY A 77 10.61 -2.98 7.76
C GLY A 77 10.24 -3.47 9.16
N ALA A 78 10.09 -2.55 10.11
CA ALA A 78 9.70 -2.84 11.49
C ALA A 78 8.27 -3.40 11.58
N ALA A 79 7.31 -2.77 10.88
CA ALA A 79 5.91 -3.18 10.88
C ALA A 79 5.68 -4.57 10.27
N LEU A 80 6.57 -5.01 9.37
CA LEU A 80 6.52 -6.32 8.71
C LEU A 80 7.57 -7.32 9.26
N ASN A 81 8.33 -6.92 10.27
CA ASN A 81 9.42 -7.74 10.83
C ASN A 81 10.34 -8.31 9.75
N LEU A 82 10.74 -7.46 8.79
CA LEU A 82 11.61 -7.85 7.69
C LEU A 82 13.09 -7.70 8.06
N PRO A 83 13.98 -8.56 7.51
CA PRO A 83 15.41 -8.38 7.68
C PRO A 83 15.88 -7.07 7.00
N THR A 84 16.71 -6.30 7.68
CA THR A 84 17.22 -5.00 7.19
C THR A 84 18.59 -5.14 6.50
N ALA A 85 18.84 -6.28 5.85
CA ALA A 85 20.11 -6.53 5.18
C ALA A 85 20.33 -5.63 3.95
N ASN A 86 19.24 -5.30 3.24
CA ASN A 86 19.28 -4.47 2.05
C ASN A 86 18.25 -3.33 2.16
N SER A 87 18.55 -2.22 1.55
CA SER A 87 17.70 -1.01 1.55
C SER A 87 17.83 -0.24 0.23
N ILE A 88 17.12 0.87 0.11
CA ILE A 88 17.19 1.76 -1.07
C ILE A 88 18.63 2.28 -1.32
N THR A 89 19.47 2.36 -0.29
CA THR A 89 20.87 2.82 -0.44
C THR A 89 21.73 1.85 -1.25
N ASP A 90 21.39 0.58 -1.28
CA ASP A 90 22.08 -0.43 -2.09
C ASP A 90 21.74 -0.32 -3.59
N LEU A 91 20.78 0.56 -3.92
CA LEU A 91 20.39 0.88 -5.28
C LEU A 91 20.95 2.22 -5.78
N LEU A 92 21.86 2.85 -5.02
CA LEU A 92 22.50 4.09 -5.43
C LEU A 92 23.72 3.76 -6.32
N PRO A 93 23.56 3.75 -7.64
CA PRO A 93 24.67 3.40 -8.52
C PRO A 93 25.64 4.59 -8.62
N GLU A 94 26.92 4.28 -8.77
CA GLU A 94 27.95 5.29 -9.09
C GLU A 94 27.63 6.09 -10.36
N ASN A 95 26.76 5.56 -11.24
CA ASN A 95 26.42 6.12 -12.56
C ASN A 95 24.94 6.56 -12.70
N GLY A 96 24.15 6.66 -11.64
CA GLY A 96 22.83 7.31 -11.65
C GLY A 96 21.64 6.50 -12.18
N THR A 97 21.79 5.25 -12.61
CA THR A 97 20.68 4.38 -13.08
C THR A 97 20.59 3.11 -12.27
N ALA A 98 19.41 2.83 -11.71
CA ALA A 98 19.16 1.57 -11.03
C ALA A 98 19.06 0.42 -12.06
N ASP A 99 19.96 -0.58 -11.97
CA ASP A 99 19.90 -1.78 -12.79
C ASP A 99 18.78 -2.70 -12.31
N SER A 100 17.97 -3.21 -13.23
CA SER A 100 16.85 -4.13 -12.93
C SER A 100 17.28 -5.38 -12.17
N GLU A 101 18.46 -5.93 -12.47
CA GLU A 101 18.97 -7.13 -11.78
C GLU A 101 19.35 -6.81 -10.34
N VAL A 102 20.01 -5.67 -10.11
CA VAL A 102 20.37 -5.21 -8.76
C VAL A 102 19.10 -4.90 -7.97
N VAL A 103 18.11 -4.25 -8.58
CA VAL A 103 16.82 -3.98 -7.94
C VAL A 103 16.16 -5.27 -7.46
N ARG A 104 16.11 -6.33 -8.30
CA ARG A 104 15.52 -7.61 -7.88
C ARG A 104 16.24 -8.28 -6.71
N GLN A 105 17.58 -8.12 -6.62
CA GLN A 105 18.39 -8.70 -5.54
C GLN A 105 18.22 -7.96 -4.22
N VAL A 106 18.00 -6.64 -4.25
CA VAL A 106 17.80 -5.79 -3.07
C VAL A 106 16.41 -5.96 -2.48
N LEU A 107 15.39 -6.26 -3.31
CA LEU A 107 14.02 -6.39 -2.87
C LEU A 107 13.78 -7.59 -1.95
N THR A 108 13.23 -7.32 -0.77
CA THR A 108 12.87 -8.35 0.21
C THR A 108 11.46 -8.93 -0.09
N PRO A 109 11.24 -10.25 0.03
CA PRO A 109 9.89 -10.83 -0.03
C PRO A 109 9.00 -10.26 1.08
N GLY A 110 7.78 -9.83 0.71
CA GLY A 110 6.78 -9.30 1.62
C GLY A 110 5.49 -10.11 1.66
N PRO A 111 4.53 -9.70 2.51
CA PRO A 111 3.25 -10.40 2.67
C PRO A 111 2.38 -10.31 1.41
N GLY A 112 1.50 -11.30 1.20
CA GLY A 112 0.59 -11.32 0.05
C GLY A 112 1.27 -11.51 -1.30
N GLY A 113 2.52 -11.98 -1.35
CA GLY A 113 3.27 -12.13 -2.59
C GLY A 113 3.88 -10.84 -3.13
N THR A 114 4.00 -9.80 -2.29
CA THR A 114 4.64 -8.53 -2.62
C THR A 114 6.16 -8.63 -2.56
N ARG A 115 6.82 -7.63 -3.14
CA ARG A 115 8.22 -7.29 -2.88
C ARG A 115 8.29 -5.99 -2.08
N VAL A 116 9.31 -5.81 -1.26
CA VAL A 116 9.47 -4.63 -0.40
C VAL A 116 10.86 -4.04 -0.58
N LEU A 117 10.91 -2.76 -0.85
CA LEU A 117 12.13 -1.96 -0.82
C LEU A 117 12.12 -1.12 0.47
N LEU A 118 13.09 -1.39 1.33
CA LEU A 118 13.19 -0.72 2.64
C LEU A 118 13.87 0.65 2.54
N ALA A 119 13.48 1.55 3.43
CA ALA A 119 14.21 2.80 3.68
C ALA A 119 15.64 2.53 4.17
N PRO A 120 16.54 3.53 4.15
CA PRO A 120 17.88 3.41 4.71
C PRO A 120 17.87 2.89 6.14
N ILE A 121 18.90 2.13 6.50
CA ILE A 121 19.06 1.59 7.86
C ILE A 121 19.44 2.64 8.90
N SER A 122 19.93 3.80 8.45
CA SER A 122 20.24 4.93 9.32
C SER A 122 19.82 6.27 8.68
N PRO A 123 19.39 7.26 9.49
CA PRO A 123 18.92 8.55 8.99
C PRO A 123 19.97 9.33 8.19
N GLU A 124 21.24 9.16 8.50
CA GLU A 124 22.35 9.86 7.85
C GLU A 124 22.46 9.49 6.37
N LEU A 125 22.06 8.26 6.02
CA LEU A 125 22.09 7.78 4.64
C LEU A 125 20.95 8.38 3.79
N ALA A 126 19.91 8.94 4.42
CA ALA A 126 18.81 9.56 3.71
C ALA A 126 19.24 10.71 2.81
N ASP A 127 20.25 11.49 3.23
CA ASP A 127 20.76 12.65 2.50
C ASP A 127 21.51 12.26 1.22
N SER A 128 21.92 11.00 1.08
CA SER A 128 22.54 10.49 -0.14
C SER A 128 21.52 10.22 -1.27
N ILE A 129 20.23 10.18 -0.95
CA ILE A 129 19.15 9.86 -1.90
C ILE A 129 18.61 11.14 -2.52
N SER A 130 18.97 11.36 -3.77
CA SER A 130 18.51 12.52 -4.55
C SER A 130 17.21 12.25 -5.29
N VAL A 131 16.59 13.32 -5.81
CA VAL A 131 15.44 13.25 -6.74
C VAL A 131 15.76 12.39 -7.96
N ALA A 132 16.96 12.52 -8.52
CA ALA A 132 17.39 11.72 -9.68
C ALA A 132 17.44 10.23 -9.37
N HIS A 133 17.90 9.85 -8.18
CA HIS A 133 17.90 8.45 -7.74
C HIS A 133 16.46 7.90 -7.64
N VAL A 134 15.54 8.63 -7.03
CA VAL A 134 14.13 8.21 -6.90
C VAL A 134 13.45 8.15 -8.26
N THR A 135 13.72 9.08 -9.15
CA THR A 135 13.19 9.05 -10.53
C THR A 135 13.62 7.78 -11.26
N SER A 136 14.94 7.52 -11.30
CA SER A 136 15.51 6.33 -11.94
C SER A 136 14.95 5.04 -11.33
N LEU A 137 14.83 4.99 -10.01
CA LEU A 137 14.22 3.86 -9.29
C LEU A 137 12.78 3.62 -9.72
N ILE A 138 11.92 4.64 -9.66
CA ILE A 138 10.50 4.52 -10.03
C ILE A 138 10.36 4.08 -11.50
N GLU A 139 11.17 4.63 -12.40
CA GLU A 139 11.16 4.22 -13.81
C GLU A 139 11.58 2.76 -14.00
N THR A 140 12.55 2.29 -13.23
CA THR A 140 12.99 0.88 -13.26
C THR A 140 11.90 -0.01 -12.68
N LEU A 141 11.31 0.35 -11.54
CA LEU A 141 10.22 -0.42 -10.94
C LEU A 141 8.98 -0.49 -11.86
N ARG A 142 8.66 0.58 -12.59
CA ARG A 142 7.56 0.58 -13.57
C ARG A 142 7.76 -0.41 -14.73
N ARG A 143 8.98 -0.79 -15.04
CA ARG A 143 9.28 -1.82 -16.05
C ARG A 143 9.16 -3.24 -15.50
N GLU A 144 9.37 -3.40 -14.19
CA GLU A 144 9.48 -4.71 -13.55
C GLU A 144 8.19 -5.16 -12.85
N PHE A 145 7.33 -4.20 -12.42
CA PHE A 145 6.14 -4.45 -11.62
C PHE A 145 4.91 -3.79 -12.23
N ASP A 146 3.75 -4.44 -12.08
CA ASP A 146 2.46 -3.89 -12.50
C ASP A 146 1.99 -2.79 -11.52
N PHE A 147 2.33 -2.91 -10.23
CA PHE A 147 1.94 -1.97 -9.17
C PHE A 147 3.13 -1.59 -8.28
N ILE A 148 3.31 -0.30 -8.09
CA ILE A 148 4.28 0.29 -7.19
C ILE A 148 3.51 1.10 -6.13
N VAL A 149 3.53 0.65 -4.87
CA VAL A 149 2.93 1.36 -3.73
C VAL A 149 4.05 2.05 -2.97
N ILE A 150 3.91 3.35 -2.74
CA ILE A 150 4.94 4.16 -2.09
C ILE A 150 4.40 4.70 -0.77
N ASP A 151 5.03 4.34 0.35
CA ASP A 151 4.84 4.99 1.65
C ASP A 151 5.72 6.24 1.70
N THR A 152 5.10 7.42 1.77
CA THR A 152 5.83 8.69 1.77
C THR A 152 6.01 9.24 3.19
N PRO A 153 7.02 10.08 3.45
CA PRO A 153 7.13 10.80 4.73
C PRO A 153 6.02 11.83 4.89
N SER A 154 5.83 12.33 6.14
CA SER A 154 4.91 13.45 6.39
C SER A 154 5.45 14.81 5.92
N ALA A 155 6.77 14.91 5.77
CA ALA A 155 7.42 16.13 5.29
C ALA A 155 7.35 16.19 3.75
N LEU A 156 6.94 17.34 3.25
CA LEU A 156 6.92 17.64 1.81
C LEU A 156 8.31 18.21 1.39
N ASN A 157 9.32 17.35 1.43
CA ASN A 157 10.65 17.69 0.89
C ASN A 157 10.68 17.49 -0.63
N GLU A 158 11.79 17.85 -1.27
CA GLU A 158 11.95 17.80 -2.73
C GLU A 158 11.70 16.39 -3.30
N VAL A 159 12.25 15.33 -2.66
CA VAL A 159 12.03 13.94 -3.05
C VAL A 159 10.56 13.56 -2.96
N SER A 160 9.89 13.96 -1.87
CA SER A 160 8.45 13.69 -1.70
C SER A 160 7.63 14.38 -2.76
N LEU A 161 7.83 15.70 -2.98
CA LEU A 161 7.08 16.47 -3.98
C LEU A 161 7.24 15.86 -5.38
N HIS A 162 8.45 15.51 -5.76
CA HIS A 162 8.71 14.88 -7.05
C HIS A 162 8.06 13.51 -7.17
N THR A 163 8.05 12.72 -6.09
CA THR A 163 7.33 11.43 -6.05
C THR A 163 5.83 11.62 -6.32
N LEU A 164 5.20 12.69 -5.78
CA LEU A 164 3.78 12.99 -6.00
C LEU A 164 3.49 13.36 -7.46
N GLU A 165 4.42 14.05 -8.14
CA GLU A 165 4.31 14.35 -9.57
C GLU A 165 4.34 13.07 -10.41
N LEU A 166 5.22 12.13 -10.08
CA LEU A 166 5.40 10.86 -10.79
C LEU A 166 4.27 9.85 -10.55
N ALA A 167 3.53 9.93 -9.43
CA ALA A 167 2.51 8.95 -9.08
C ALA A 167 1.27 9.05 -9.98
N ASP A 168 0.71 7.92 -10.38
CA ASP A 168 -0.55 7.87 -11.15
C ASP A 168 -1.76 8.06 -10.23
N HIS A 169 -1.67 7.59 -8.99
CA HIS A 169 -2.69 7.76 -7.95
C HIS A 169 -2.08 8.27 -6.65
N LEU A 170 -2.79 9.17 -5.98
CA LEU A 170 -2.45 9.69 -4.67
C LEU A 170 -3.54 9.29 -3.67
N VAL A 171 -3.20 8.42 -2.71
CA VAL A 171 -4.08 8.09 -1.59
C VAL A 171 -3.79 9.08 -0.47
N MET A 172 -4.59 10.14 -0.41
CA MET A 172 -4.45 11.19 0.61
C MET A 172 -5.19 10.82 1.88
N LEU A 173 -4.43 10.37 2.90
CA LEU A 173 -4.97 10.01 4.20
C LEU A 173 -5.17 11.24 5.09
N THR A 174 -6.30 11.26 5.80
CA THR A 174 -6.61 12.22 6.86
C THR A 174 -7.41 11.54 7.97
N ASP A 175 -7.42 12.11 9.17
CA ASP A 175 -8.46 11.85 10.17
C ASP A 175 -9.51 12.98 10.10
N LEU A 176 -10.68 12.77 10.69
CA LEU A 176 -11.75 13.77 10.70
C LEU A 176 -11.62 14.82 11.81
N SER A 177 -10.47 14.90 12.47
CA SER A 177 -10.21 16.00 13.42
C SER A 177 -10.05 17.33 12.68
N VAL A 178 -10.33 18.43 13.36
CA VAL A 178 -10.14 19.78 12.80
C VAL A 178 -8.73 19.98 12.25
N THR A 179 -7.71 19.49 12.98
CA THR A 179 -6.30 19.58 12.54
C THR A 179 -5.99 18.67 11.37
N GLY A 180 -6.57 17.47 11.32
CA GLY A 180 -6.44 16.55 10.20
C GLY A 180 -6.99 17.14 8.91
N ILE A 181 -8.22 17.62 8.93
CA ILE A 181 -8.88 18.23 7.78
C ILE A 181 -8.19 19.53 7.35
N LYS A 182 -7.75 20.39 8.30
CA LYS A 182 -6.93 21.57 7.98
C LYS A 182 -5.67 21.18 7.20
N ASN A 183 -4.92 20.20 7.72
CA ASN A 183 -3.66 19.79 7.08
C ASN A 183 -3.90 19.09 5.73
N ALA A 184 -4.94 18.30 5.59
CA ALA A 184 -5.34 17.71 4.31
C ALA A 184 -5.68 18.80 3.27
N ARG A 185 -6.37 19.88 3.67
CA ARG A 185 -6.64 21.04 2.81
C ARG A 185 -5.35 21.74 2.37
N LEU A 186 -4.38 21.92 3.28
CA LEU A 186 -3.08 22.50 2.93
C LEU A 186 -2.31 21.61 1.96
N THR A 187 -2.28 20.29 2.21
CA THR A 187 -1.66 19.31 1.30
C THR A 187 -2.29 19.37 -0.09
N ARG A 188 -3.63 19.45 -0.15
CA ARG A 188 -4.35 19.60 -1.42
C ARG A 188 -3.93 20.88 -2.16
N GLY A 189 -3.81 22.01 -1.46
CA GLY A 189 -3.29 23.27 -2.06
C GLY A 189 -1.89 23.13 -2.65
N VAL A 190 -1.01 22.34 -2.00
CA VAL A 190 0.31 22.01 -2.57
C VAL A 190 0.17 21.18 -3.84
N LEU A 191 -0.68 20.15 -3.85
CA LEU A 191 -0.93 19.33 -5.05
C LEU A 191 -1.48 20.16 -6.22
N GLU A 192 -2.39 21.10 -5.94
CA GLU A 192 -2.90 22.06 -6.94
C GLU A 192 -1.77 22.93 -7.51
N THR A 193 -0.85 23.41 -6.66
CA THR A 193 0.32 24.21 -7.08
C THR A 193 1.29 23.40 -7.95
N LEU A 194 1.44 22.10 -7.68
CA LEU A 194 2.23 21.17 -8.49
C LEU A 194 1.52 20.78 -9.80
N GLY A 195 0.30 21.24 -10.05
CA GLY A 195 -0.47 20.90 -11.24
C GLY A 195 -0.99 19.46 -11.25
N VAL A 196 -1.09 18.83 -10.09
CA VAL A 196 -1.63 17.45 -9.97
C VAL A 196 -3.12 17.47 -10.30
N ASP A 197 -3.53 16.59 -11.23
CA ASP A 197 -4.94 16.42 -11.58
C ASP A 197 -5.73 15.92 -10.35
N PRO A 198 -6.78 16.63 -9.91
CA PRO A 198 -7.61 16.23 -8.79
C PRO A 198 -8.22 14.82 -8.92
N THR A 199 -8.42 14.33 -10.14
CA THR A 199 -8.95 12.98 -10.39
C THR A 199 -8.00 11.86 -9.97
N ARG A 200 -6.70 12.16 -9.85
CA ARG A 200 -5.68 11.24 -9.34
C ARG A 200 -5.68 11.14 -7.81
N VAL A 201 -6.40 12.04 -7.10
CA VAL A 201 -6.37 12.15 -5.64
C VAL A 201 -7.57 11.45 -5.03
N LEU A 202 -7.31 10.33 -4.35
CA LEU A 202 -8.30 9.61 -3.58
C LEU A 202 -8.19 10.02 -2.11
N VAL A 203 -9.19 10.75 -1.60
CA VAL A 203 -9.23 11.16 -0.20
C VAL A 203 -9.76 10.02 0.65
N VAL A 204 -8.96 9.58 1.62
CA VAL A 204 -9.30 8.49 2.54
C VAL A 204 -9.31 9.00 3.98
N ALA A 205 -10.47 8.93 4.64
CA ALA A 205 -10.59 9.23 6.05
C ALA A 205 -10.29 7.98 6.88
N ASN A 206 -9.28 8.04 7.74
CA ASN A 206 -8.96 6.98 8.69
C ASN A 206 -9.46 7.40 10.07
N HIS A 207 -10.54 6.77 10.52
CA HIS A 207 -11.18 7.11 11.79
C HIS A 207 -10.29 6.78 12.99
N ARG A 208 -10.38 7.63 14.01
CA ARG A 208 -9.66 7.50 15.28
C ARG A 208 -10.65 7.49 16.44
N GLU A 209 -10.18 7.04 17.60
CA GLU A 209 -10.94 7.18 18.83
C GLU A 209 -11.05 8.66 19.21
N GLY A 210 -12.25 9.12 19.57
CA GLY A 210 -12.43 10.43 20.20
C GLY A 210 -13.71 11.15 19.82
N SER A 211 -14.26 11.87 20.81
CA SER A 211 -15.27 12.90 20.60
C SER A 211 -14.57 14.14 20.02
N GLY A 212 -14.97 14.59 18.85
CA GLY A 212 -14.42 15.81 18.23
C GLY A 212 -14.06 15.65 16.76
N GLU A 213 -14.41 14.52 16.15
CA GLU A 213 -14.40 14.40 14.70
C GLU A 213 -15.52 15.27 14.11
N LEU A 214 -15.18 15.93 13.00
CA LEU A 214 -16.19 16.58 12.16
C LEU A 214 -17.07 15.51 11.54
N ASP A 215 -18.34 15.82 11.34
CA ASP A 215 -19.16 14.98 10.49
C ASP A 215 -18.61 15.02 9.03
N ARG A 216 -18.88 13.99 8.28
CA ARG A 216 -18.37 13.84 6.91
C ARG A 216 -18.67 15.07 6.04
N ARG A 217 -19.90 15.59 6.10
CA ARG A 217 -20.32 16.73 5.29
C ARG A 217 -19.57 18.01 5.65
N GLY A 218 -19.37 18.27 6.94
CA GLY A 218 -18.57 19.40 7.44
C GLY A 218 -17.11 19.26 7.01
N ALA A 219 -16.55 18.06 7.15
CA ALA A 219 -15.18 17.75 6.71
C ALA A 219 -15.00 17.97 5.20
N GLU A 220 -15.88 17.44 4.36
CA GLU A 220 -15.84 17.61 2.90
C GLU A 220 -15.99 19.09 2.49
N THR A 221 -16.88 19.82 3.16
CA THR A 221 -17.07 21.25 2.90
C THR A 221 -15.81 22.05 3.20
N PHE A 222 -15.17 21.80 4.35
CA PHE A 222 -13.94 22.50 4.74
C PHE A 222 -12.74 22.10 3.88
N LEU A 223 -12.63 20.82 3.55
CA LEU A 223 -11.59 20.28 2.67
C LEU A 223 -11.75 20.76 1.22
N GLY A 224 -12.97 21.03 0.79
CA GLY A 224 -13.31 21.33 -0.60
C GLY A 224 -13.16 20.14 -1.54
N ALA A 225 -13.24 18.92 -1.02
CA ALA A 225 -13.18 17.66 -1.77
C ALA A 225 -14.03 16.59 -1.08
N ARG A 226 -14.47 15.59 -1.86
CA ARG A 226 -15.21 14.45 -1.32
C ARG A 226 -14.26 13.46 -0.66
N ILE A 227 -14.72 12.83 0.42
CA ILE A 227 -14.07 11.68 1.05
C ILE A 227 -14.53 10.44 0.27
N SER A 228 -13.59 9.80 -0.41
CA SER A 228 -13.87 8.66 -1.28
C SER A 228 -14.08 7.37 -0.49
N VAL A 229 -13.27 7.15 0.55
CA VAL A 229 -13.32 5.95 1.39
C VAL A 229 -13.13 6.35 2.86
N GLU A 230 -13.85 5.67 3.75
CA GLU A 230 -13.67 5.78 5.19
C GLU A 230 -13.19 4.44 5.75
N ILE A 231 -12.03 4.44 6.42
CA ILE A 231 -11.48 3.29 7.14
C ILE A 231 -11.99 3.38 8.57
N PRO A 232 -12.82 2.44 9.03
CA PRO A 232 -13.37 2.46 10.38
C PRO A 232 -12.29 2.31 11.45
N PHE A 233 -12.52 2.93 12.63
CA PHE A 233 -11.67 2.75 13.78
C PHE A 233 -11.69 1.28 14.26
N ALA A 234 -10.53 0.63 14.25
CA ALA A 234 -10.39 -0.78 14.63
C ALA A 234 -9.02 -1.03 15.29
N PRO A 235 -8.76 -0.44 16.47
CA PRO A 235 -7.44 -0.42 17.10
C PRO A 235 -6.91 -1.81 17.40
N GLU A 236 -7.75 -2.74 17.82
CA GLU A 236 -7.34 -4.12 18.14
C GLU A 236 -6.85 -4.86 16.89
N ILE A 237 -7.55 -4.69 15.76
CA ILE A 237 -7.17 -5.30 14.48
C ILE A 237 -5.84 -4.73 13.99
N VAL A 238 -5.68 -3.39 14.06
CA VAL A 238 -4.45 -2.72 13.64
C VAL A 238 -3.29 -3.10 14.55
N ALA A 239 -3.48 -3.07 15.88
CA ALA A 239 -2.45 -3.46 16.83
C ALA A 239 -2.01 -4.92 16.64
N MET A 240 -2.98 -5.83 16.45
CA MET A 240 -2.69 -7.23 16.17
C MET A 240 -1.93 -7.42 14.86
N SER A 241 -2.28 -6.67 13.82
CA SER A 241 -1.62 -6.70 12.52
C SER A 241 -0.14 -6.31 12.64
N VAL A 242 0.15 -5.20 13.31
CA VAL A 242 1.52 -4.71 13.53
C VAL A 242 2.31 -5.66 14.44
N ASN A 243 1.73 -6.08 15.58
CA ASN A 243 2.41 -6.96 16.53
C ASN A 243 2.74 -8.35 15.97
N LYS A 244 1.94 -8.85 15.03
CA LYS A 244 2.18 -10.13 14.35
C LYS A 244 2.92 -9.98 13.02
N ALA A 245 3.21 -8.77 12.60
CA ALA A 245 3.79 -8.45 11.30
C ALA A 245 3.00 -9.04 10.11
N VAL A 246 1.66 -9.14 10.26
CA VAL A 246 0.76 -9.65 9.21
C VAL A 246 -0.29 -8.59 8.90
N PRO A 247 -0.35 -8.07 7.66
CA PRO A 247 -1.33 -7.07 7.27
C PRO A 247 -2.76 -7.50 7.59
N PHE A 248 -3.59 -6.58 8.06
CA PHE A 248 -4.96 -6.93 8.48
C PHE A 248 -5.85 -7.37 7.31
N VAL A 249 -5.55 -6.95 6.07
CA VAL A 249 -6.26 -7.46 4.88
C VAL A 249 -6.06 -8.97 4.69
N ILE A 250 -4.96 -9.53 5.21
CA ILE A 250 -4.64 -10.97 5.21
C ILE A 250 -5.15 -11.63 6.49
N SER A 251 -4.81 -11.08 7.67
CA SER A 251 -5.12 -11.70 8.96
C SER A 251 -6.59 -11.57 9.35
N SER A 252 -7.31 -10.59 8.83
CA SER A 252 -8.71 -10.28 9.14
C SER A 252 -9.47 -9.83 7.87
N PRO A 253 -9.56 -10.68 6.83
CA PRO A 253 -10.03 -10.29 5.49
C PRO A 253 -11.49 -9.80 5.46
N SER A 254 -12.32 -10.27 6.39
CA SER A 254 -13.74 -9.89 6.51
C SER A 254 -13.98 -8.65 7.39
N ALA A 255 -12.93 -8.10 8.02
CA ALA A 255 -13.06 -6.95 8.89
C ALA A 255 -13.36 -5.68 8.10
N ALA A 256 -14.09 -4.75 8.72
CA ALA A 256 -14.49 -3.48 8.08
C ALA A 256 -13.28 -2.66 7.55
N PRO A 257 -12.14 -2.52 8.27
CA PRO A 257 -10.98 -1.83 7.70
C PRO A 257 -10.40 -2.55 6.48
N SER A 258 -10.43 -3.89 6.44
CA SER A 258 -9.98 -4.67 5.28
C SER A 258 -10.88 -4.44 4.06
N ALA A 259 -12.20 -4.39 4.27
CA ALA A 259 -13.16 -4.06 3.20
C ALA A 259 -12.90 -2.63 2.65
N ALA A 260 -12.65 -1.65 3.53
CA ALA A 260 -12.34 -0.28 3.13
C ALA A 260 -11.05 -0.20 2.28
N VAL A 261 -9.97 -0.89 2.68
CA VAL A 261 -8.72 -0.95 1.89
C VAL A 261 -8.97 -1.61 0.53
N ARG A 262 -9.80 -2.66 0.47
CA ARG A 262 -10.13 -3.31 -0.83
C ARG A 262 -10.91 -2.38 -1.76
N ILE A 263 -11.70 -1.43 -1.25
CA ILE A 263 -12.33 -0.38 -2.06
C ILE A 263 -11.26 0.56 -2.64
N VAL A 264 -10.27 0.98 -1.84
CA VAL A 264 -9.13 1.75 -2.36
C VAL A 264 -8.43 1.00 -3.47
N VAL A 265 -8.11 -0.29 -3.25
CA VAL A 265 -7.46 -1.15 -4.27
C VAL A 265 -8.29 -1.25 -5.54
N ALA A 266 -9.62 -1.44 -5.44
CA ALA A 266 -10.48 -1.50 -6.62
C ALA A 266 -10.50 -0.19 -7.43
N THR A 267 -10.21 0.95 -6.79
CA THR A 267 -10.14 2.25 -7.46
C THR A 267 -8.83 2.44 -8.22
N ILE A 268 -7.72 1.90 -7.71
CA ILE A 268 -6.38 2.07 -8.30
C ILE A 268 -5.97 0.91 -9.22
N ASP A 269 -6.70 -0.21 -9.21
CA ASP A 269 -6.44 -1.38 -10.06
C ASP A 269 -7.26 -1.28 -11.36
N PRO A 270 -6.65 -0.93 -12.51
CA PRO A 270 -7.34 -0.73 -13.77
C PRO A 270 -7.98 -2.02 -14.31
N VAL A 271 -7.47 -3.19 -13.93
CA VAL A 271 -8.02 -4.49 -14.36
C VAL A 271 -9.39 -4.73 -13.71
N SER A 272 -9.58 -4.21 -12.49
CA SER A 272 -10.88 -4.27 -11.81
C SER A 272 -11.95 -3.39 -12.48
N GLN A 273 -11.55 -2.37 -13.27
CA GLN A 273 -12.47 -1.45 -13.93
C GLN A 273 -12.93 -1.95 -15.32
N SER A 274 -12.19 -2.86 -15.95
CA SER A 274 -12.49 -3.36 -17.29
C SER A 274 -13.39 -4.61 -17.33
N GLY A 275 -13.70 -5.19 -16.20
CA GLY A 275 -14.42 -6.45 -16.06
C GLY A 275 -15.77 -6.34 -15.36
N GLY A 276 -16.73 -5.51 -15.83
CA GLY A 276 -18.06 -5.67 -15.29
C GLY A 276 -18.93 -4.43 -15.27
N ASP A 277 -20.09 -4.61 -15.81
CA ASP A 277 -21.33 -3.90 -15.55
C ASP A 277 -21.42 -3.24 -14.16
N THR A 278 -21.83 -1.97 -14.19
CA THR A 278 -22.53 -1.23 -13.10
C THR A 278 -22.41 -1.85 -11.71
N ALA A 279 -21.35 -1.51 -10.97
CA ALA A 279 -21.37 -1.71 -9.53
C ALA A 279 -22.53 -0.91 -8.94
N PRO A 280 -23.46 -1.54 -8.20
CA PRO A 280 -24.45 -0.79 -7.45
C PRO A 280 -23.70 0.06 -6.43
N ASN A 281 -23.97 1.37 -6.48
CA ASN A 281 -23.52 2.33 -5.48
C ASN A 281 -23.78 1.71 -4.09
N PRO A 282 -22.78 1.45 -3.23
CA PRO A 282 -23.03 0.86 -1.93
C PRO A 282 -23.88 1.86 -1.12
N VAL A 283 -25.15 1.54 -0.98
CA VAL A 283 -26.04 2.22 -0.04
C VAL A 283 -25.53 1.84 1.35
N ILE A 284 -24.72 2.70 1.93
CA ILE A 284 -24.32 2.58 3.33
C ILE A 284 -25.61 2.75 4.15
N ALA A 285 -26.02 1.68 4.81
CA ALA A 285 -27.17 1.69 5.71
C ALA A 285 -26.92 2.74 6.78
N ASP A 286 -27.82 3.73 6.86
CA ASP A 286 -27.85 4.76 7.89
C ASP A 286 -28.06 4.09 9.28
N PRO A 287 -27.12 4.16 10.21
CA PRO A 287 -27.24 3.52 11.53
C PRO A 287 -28.29 4.19 12.44
N GLN A 288 -28.99 5.23 12.00
CA GLN A 288 -29.93 5.98 12.84
C GLN A 288 -31.42 5.69 12.63
N LYS A 289 -31.81 4.71 11.85
CA LYS A 289 -33.23 4.32 11.79
C LYS A 289 -33.59 3.37 12.94
N LYS A 290 -33.79 3.92 14.15
CA LYS A 290 -34.51 3.22 15.21
C LYS A 290 -35.93 2.91 14.76
N PRO A 291 -36.46 1.68 14.95
CA PRO A 291 -37.85 1.36 14.57
C PRO A 291 -38.80 2.20 15.44
N ARG A 292 -39.67 2.96 14.78
CA ARG A 292 -40.76 3.65 15.46
C ARG A 292 -41.68 2.60 16.08
N ARG A 293 -41.69 2.53 17.42
CA ARG A 293 -42.69 1.77 18.22
C ARG A 293 -44.04 2.38 17.94
N LYS A 294 -44.93 1.63 17.29
CA LYS A 294 -46.38 1.96 17.22
C LYS A 294 -46.96 1.77 18.63
N LEU A 295 -47.31 2.86 19.28
CA LEU A 295 -48.18 2.82 20.45
C LEU A 295 -49.61 2.54 19.95
N SER A 296 -50.12 1.35 20.22
CA SER A 296 -51.56 1.06 20.09
C SER A 296 -52.25 1.57 21.35
N PHE A 297 -53.08 2.57 21.21
CA PHE A 297 -54.11 2.91 22.21
C PHE A 297 -55.29 1.98 21.95
N THR A 298 -55.60 1.12 22.91
CA THR A 298 -56.87 0.40 23.02
C THR A 298 -57.77 1.19 23.99
N ARG A 299 -59.00 1.41 23.57
CA ARG A 299 -60.08 1.98 24.39
C ARG A 299 -60.48 0.99 25.48
#